data_4e68941db05049aab501deecb23f718c
#
_entry.id   4e68941db05049aab501deecb23f718c
#
_cell.length_a   1.000
_cell.length_b   1.000
_cell.length_c   1.000
_cell.angle_alpha   90.00
_cell.angle_beta   90.00
_cell.angle_gamma   90.00
#
_symmetry.space_group_name_H-M   'P 1'
#
loop_
_entity.id
_entity.type
_entity.pdbx_description
1 polymer ?
#
loop_
_entity_poly.entity_id
_entity_poly.type
_entity_poly.pdbx_seq_one_letter_code
_entity_poly.pdbx_strand_id
1 'polypeptide(L)'
;MRRFFFMLTCVALVIPGAAFSKIKVAASITDLASIASSVGGDQVECFAIAKATADAHRVEVLPSYMVKVSKANVYLKGGLGLDQWSDAIIDGSRNDRLTVVDCSAGVSVLEKPAGAVDASMGDVHPNGNPHYWLDPRNGGVVARTIAEALGRVDPAHAADYQSRAEQFAQQCDASYAADRKIADAIPNRVVFTYHRSWPYFANAFGFEIAGQAEPVPGIPPTAKHLADLVSIAKSRKIAVLIQEPYFSADAGKFLQREAGVQSVVMPLSCDGAEAGSYLAHIDAVLKALAAVKGES
;
A
#
# COMPACT_ATOMS: atom_id res chain seq x y z
N MET A 1 -5.00 -57.26 58.63
CA MET A 1 -4.10 -56.32 57.99
C MET A 1 -4.87 -55.60 56.91
N ARG A 2 -5.37 -54.37 57.16
CA ARG A 2 -6.12 -53.52 56.18
C ARG A 2 -5.12 -52.60 55.54
N ARG A 3 -4.89 -52.76 54.22
CA ARG A 3 -4.06 -51.82 53.39
C ARG A 3 -4.94 -50.65 52.98
N PHE A 4 -4.61 -49.42 53.44
CA PHE A 4 -5.14 -48.15 52.97
C PHE A 4 -4.42 -47.79 51.71
N PHE A 5 -5.15 -47.69 50.60
CA PHE A 5 -4.67 -47.12 49.36
C PHE A 5 -4.93 -45.57 49.37
N PHE A 6 -3.88 -44.79 49.46
CA PHE A 6 -3.98 -43.33 49.34
C PHE A 6 -4.02 -43.00 47.86
N MET A 7 -5.14 -42.55 47.37
CA MET A 7 -5.33 -42.08 45.97
C MET A 7 -4.92 -40.61 45.94
N LEU A 8 -3.75 -40.31 45.32
CA LEU A 8 -3.24 -38.95 45.15
C LEU A 8 -3.96 -38.32 43.95
N THR A 9 -4.93 -37.44 44.21
CA THR A 9 -5.65 -36.70 43.18
C THR A 9 -4.80 -35.52 42.78
N CYS A 10 -4.14 -35.56 41.57
CA CYS A 10 -3.50 -34.41 40.96
C CYS A 10 -4.58 -33.44 40.47
N VAL A 11 -4.77 -32.35 41.18
CA VAL A 11 -5.55 -31.21 40.70
C VAL A 11 -4.66 -30.41 39.72
N ALA A 12 -4.92 -30.55 38.41
CA ALA A 12 -4.31 -29.68 37.42
C ALA A 12 -4.86 -28.27 37.61
N LEU A 13 -4.02 -27.34 38.07
CA LEU A 13 -4.33 -25.92 38.11
C LEU A 13 -4.36 -25.42 36.65
N VAL A 14 -5.55 -25.23 36.09
CA VAL A 14 -5.74 -24.50 34.85
C VAL A 14 -5.54 -23.00 35.18
N ILE A 15 -4.33 -22.51 34.94
CA ILE A 15 -4.04 -21.07 35.00
C ILE A 15 -4.78 -20.46 33.82
N PRO A 16 -5.80 -19.59 34.06
CA PRO A 16 -6.40 -18.86 32.93
C PRO A 16 -5.31 -18.05 32.27
N GLY A 17 -5.04 -18.34 31.00
CA GLY A 17 -4.12 -17.52 30.18
C GLY A 17 -4.55 -16.05 30.27
N ALA A 18 -3.65 -15.19 30.73
CA ALA A 18 -3.88 -13.76 30.72
C ALA A 18 -4.25 -13.37 29.28
N ALA A 19 -5.46 -12.86 29.08
CA ALA A 19 -5.84 -12.28 27.79
C ALA A 19 -4.97 -11.06 27.60
N PHE A 20 -3.85 -11.22 26.90
CA PHE A 20 -3.01 -10.09 26.51
C PHE A 20 -3.84 -9.20 25.58
N SER A 21 -3.90 -7.91 25.89
CA SER A 21 -4.54 -6.93 25.03
C SER A 21 -3.76 -6.89 23.70
N LYS A 22 -4.47 -7.02 22.58
CA LYS A 22 -3.85 -6.94 21.25
C LYS A 22 -3.09 -5.64 21.09
N ILE A 23 -1.96 -5.70 20.38
CA ILE A 23 -1.22 -4.51 19.97
C ILE A 23 -2.07 -3.75 18.95
N LYS A 24 -2.33 -2.47 19.21
CA LYS A 24 -3.05 -1.61 18.28
C LYS A 24 -2.08 -0.95 17.32
N VAL A 25 -2.26 -1.23 16.03
CA VAL A 25 -1.43 -0.72 14.95
C VAL A 25 -2.27 0.25 14.12
N ALA A 26 -1.87 1.51 14.12
CA ALA A 26 -2.37 2.52 13.18
C ALA A 26 -1.45 2.56 11.97
N ALA A 27 -2.00 2.69 10.77
CA ALA A 27 -1.24 2.85 9.54
C ALA A 27 -1.75 4.06 8.74
N SER A 28 -0.88 4.70 7.99
CA SER A 28 -1.29 5.79 7.11
C SER A 28 -2.21 5.30 5.99
N ILE A 29 -1.92 4.14 5.38
CA ILE A 29 -2.68 3.54 4.29
C ILE A 29 -3.08 2.10 4.60
N THR A 30 -4.10 1.59 3.91
CA THR A 30 -4.65 0.24 4.13
C THR A 30 -3.67 -0.87 3.80
N ASP A 31 -2.78 -0.68 2.82
CA ASP A 31 -1.77 -1.67 2.45
C ASP A 31 -0.82 -1.99 3.62
N LEU A 32 -0.33 -0.95 4.31
CA LEU A 32 0.52 -1.13 5.50
C LEU A 32 -0.25 -1.81 6.64
N ALA A 33 -1.53 -1.48 6.82
CA ALA A 33 -2.38 -2.13 7.80
C ALA A 33 -2.60 -3.61 7.48
N SER A 34 -2.82 -3.97 6.21
CA SER A 34 -2.97 -5.35 5.74
C SER A 34 -1.69 -6.17 5.92
N ILE A 35 -0.53 -5.59 5.60
CA ILE A 35 0.78 -6.23 5.84
C ILE A 35 0.99 -6.44 7.35
N ALA A 36 0.67 -5.43 8.16
CA ALA A 36 0.78 -5.53 9.62
C ALA A 36 -0.14 -6.63 10.20
N SER A 37 -1.34 -6.78 9.65
CA SER A 37 -2.26 -7.86 10.03
C SER A 37 -1.69 -9.24 9.65
N SER A 38 -1.04 -9.35 8.50
CA SER A 38 -0.39 -10.60 8.06
C SER A 38 0.79 -10.98 8.96
N VAL A 39 1.60 -9.99 9.37
CA VAL A 39 2.76 -10.19 10.25
C VAL A 39 2.35 -10.39 11.71
N GLY A 40 1.41 -9.60 12.20
CA GLY A 40 0.98 -9.60 13.60
C GLY A 40 0.07 -10.77 13.95
N GLY A 41 -0.74 -11.28 13.00
CA GLY A 41 -1.72 -12.33 13.24
C GLY A 41 -2.71 -11.93 14.32
N ASP A 42 -3.02 -12.88 15.22
CA ASP A 42 -3.99 -12.68 16.32
C ASP A 42 -3.50 -11.73 17.41
N GLN A 43 -2.22 -11.36 17.41
CA GLN A 43 -1.62 -10.47 18.42
C GLN A 43 -1.87 -8.99 18.15
N VAL A 44 -2.37 -8.63 16.95
CA VAL A 44 -2.56 -7.24 16.56
C VAL A 44 -4.01 -6.92 16.23
N GLU A 45 -4.34 -5.63 16.32
CA GLU A 45 -5.56 -5.01 15.80
C GLU A 45 -5.13 -3.82 14.95
N CYS A 46 -5.30 -3.93 13.62
CA CYS A 46 -4.81 -2.95 12.66
C CYS A 46 -5.94 -2.07 12.12
N PHE A 47 -5.64 -0.79 11.90
CA PHE A 47 -6.53 0.13 11.18
C PHE A 47 -5.70 1.12 10.36
N ALA A 48 -6.28 1.63 9.28
CA ALA A 48 -5.69 2.69 8.47
C ALA A 48 -6.43 4.03 8.67
N ILE A 49 -5.70 5.12 8.46
CA ILE A 49 -6.25 6.49 8.48
C ILE A 49 -6.82 6.84 7.10
N ALA A 50 -6.02 6.73 6.03
CA ALA A 50 -6.50 6.92 4.68
C ALA A 50 -7.38 5.74 4.24
N LYS A 51 -8.49 6.03 3.58
CA LYS A 51 -9.33 5.01 2.93
C LYS A 51 -8.71 4.61 1.60
N ALA A 52 -8.93 3.38 1.18
CA ALA A 52 -8.43 2.85 -0.11
C ALA A 52 -8.81 3.71 -1.33
N THR A 53 -10.00 4.31 -1.30
CA THR A 53 -10.53 5.15 -2.38
C THR A 53 -10.21 6.65 -2.26
N ALA A 54 -9.44 7.05 -1.25
CA ALA A 54 -9.02 8.43 -1.02
C ALA A 54 -7.59 8.67 -1.50
N ASP A 55 -7.28 9.93 -1.80
CA ASP A 55 -5.92 10.35 -2.08
C ASP A 55 -5.07 10.27 -0.81
N ALA A 56 -4.06 9.39 -0.82
CA ALA A 56 -3.17 9.19 0.32
C ALA A 56 -2.27 10.40 0.62
N HIS A 57 -2.10 11.34 -0.33
CA HIS A 57 -1.35 12.57 -0.13
C HIS A 57 -2.16 13.62 0.62
N ARG A 58 -3.50 13.53 0.59
CA ARG A 58 -4.43 14.59 1.03
C ARG A 58 -5.49 14.05 1.98
N VAL A 59 -5.08 13.74 3.20
CA VAL A 59 -5.99 13.29 4.26
C VAL A 59 -6.26 14.45 5.21
N GLU A 60 -7.54 14.71 5.48
CA GLU A 60 -7.95 15.70 6.46
C GLU A 60 -7.54 15.27 7.87
N VAL A 61 -6.91 16.18 8.61
CA VAL A 61 -6.47 15.94 9.99
C VAL A 61 -7.64 16.08 10.95
N LEU A 62 -8.33 14.99 11.26
CA LEU A 62 -9.50 14.98 12.11
C LEU A 62 -9.17 14.63 13.58
N PRO A 63 -9.81 15.29 14.56
CA PRO A 63 -9.65 14.94 15.98
C PRO A 63 -9.97 13.48 16.30
N SER A 64 -10.88 12.85 15.55
CA SER A 64 -11.22 11.43 15.71
C SER A 64 -10.04 10.50 15.39
N TYR A 65 -9.16 10.87 14.46
CA TYR A 65 -7.94 10.15 14.18
C TYR A 65 -6.92 10.28 15.31
N MET A 66 -6.77 11.48 15.88
CA MET A 66 -5.91 11.69 17.05
C MET A 66 -6.34 10.84 18.24
N VAL A 67 -7.66 10.75 18.48
CA VAL A 67 -8.24 9.87 19.54
C VAL A 67 -7.98 8.37 19.26
N LYS A 68 -8.00 7.94 18.01
CA LYS A 68 -7.65 6.55 17.65
C LYS A 68 -6.16 6.30 17.88
N VAL A 69 -5.29 7.19 17.39
CA VAL A 69 -3.83 7.07 17.49
C VAL A 69 -3.34 7.22 18.93
N SER A 70 -4.04 7.97 19.81
CA SER A 70 -3.70 8.04 21.23
C SER A 70 -3.77 6.69 21.96
N LYS A 71 -4.47 5.71 21.38
CA LYS A 71 -4.62 4.33 21.91
C LYS A 71 -3.77 3.31 21.15
N ALA A 72 -3.03 3.74 20.11
CA ALA A 72 -2.18 2.85 19.33
C ALA A 72 -0.85 2.60 20.04
N ASN A 73 -0.25 1.45 19.76
CA ASN A 73 1.09 1.09 20.22
C ASN A 73 2.12 1.38 19.11
N VAL A 74 1.72 1.21 17.85
CA VAL A 74 2.56 1.40 16.67
C VAL A 74 1.82 2.28 15.66
N TYR A 75 2.55 3.20 15.01
CA TYR A 75 2.08 3.94 13.85
C TYR A 75 3.01 3.67 12.66
N LEU A 76 2.44 3.20 11.56
CA LEU A 76 3.15 2.88 10.33
C LEU A 76 2.96 4.03 9.33
N LYS A 77 4.05 4.74 9.03
CA LYS A 77 4.10 5.79 7.99
C LYS A 77 4.45 5.15 6.65
N GLY A 78 3.83 5.66 5.56
CA GLY A 78 4.24 5.35 4.19
C GLY A 78 5.65 5.85 3.88
N GLY A 79 6.03 6.98 4.46
CA GLY A 79 7.35 7.57 4.26
C GLY A 79 7.51 8.27 2.90
N LEU A 80 8.74 8.66 2.57
CA LEU A 80 9.11 9.36 1.32
C LEU A 80 8.28 10.63 1.02
N GLY A 81 7.59 11.18 2.02
CA GLY A 81 6.74 12.36 1.89
C GLY A 81 5.30 12.09 1.47
N LEU A 82 4.86 10.82 1.40
CA LEU A 82 3.47 10.44 1.08
C LEU A 82 2.46 11.04 2.06
N ASP A 83 2.71 10.82 3.33
CA ASP A 83 1.76 11.00 4.43
C ASP A 83 2.22 12.05 5.45
N GLN A 84 2.68 13.22 4.98
CA GLN A 84 3.13 14.33 5.84
C GLN A 84 2.05 14.80 6.82
N TRP A 85 0.77 14.68 6.44
CA TRP A 85 -0.38 14.96 7.31
C TRP A 85 -0.40 14.08 8.57
N SER A 86 0.24 12.91 8.57
CA SER A 86 0.27 12.02 9.73
C SER A 86 1.04 12.60 10.91
N ASP A 87 2.02 13.48 10.67
CA ASP A 87 2.77 14.12 11.75
C ASP A 87 1.84 14.94 12.65
N ALA A 88 0.91 15.70 12.07
CA ALA A 88 -0.06 16.46 12.85
C ALA A 88 -1.05 15.55 13.64
N ILE A 89 -1.39 14.37 13.13
CA ILE A 89 -2.22 13.39 13.83
C ILE A 89 -1.44 12.76 14.99
N ILE A 90 -0.18 12.40 14.76
CA ILE A 90 0.73 11.81 15.76
C ILE A 90 0.92 12.81 16.91
N ASP A 91 1.29 14.04 16.62
CA ASP A 91 1.51 15.10 17.60
C ASP A 91 0.21 15.41 18.39
N GLY A 92 -0.91 15.52 17.67
CA GLY A 92 -2.23 15.77 18.28
C GLY A 92 -2.75 14.61 19.12
N SER A 93 -2.25 13.38 18.91
CA SER A 93 -2.61 12.22 19.71
C SER A 93 -2.07 12.26 21.13
N ARG A 94 -0.98 13.01 21.36
CA ARG A 94 -0.25 13.11 22.64
C ARG A 94 0.14 11.75 23.23
N ASN A 95 0.48 10.81 22.36
CA ASN A 95 0.85 9.44 22.76
C ASN A 95 2.38 9.30 22.83
N ASP A 96 2.95 9.60 23.97
CA ASP A 96 4.40 9.56 24.18
C ASP A 96 5.00 8.13 24.14
N ARG A 97 4.16 7.08 24.10
CA ARG A 97 4.58 5.68 24.00
C ARG A 97 4.43 5.13 22.60
N LEU A 98 3.97 5.93 21.64
CA LEU A 98 3.74 5.48 20.27
C LEU A 98 5.07 5.18 19.58
N THR A 99 5.21 3.96 19.09
CA THR A 99 6.33 3.60 18.21
C THR A 99 5.99 4.00 16.78
N VAL A 100 6.64 5.03 16.26
CA VAL A 100 6.47 5.48 14.87
C VAL A 100 7.50 4.80 13.98
N VAL A 101 7.05 4.25 12.85
CA VAL A 101 7.85 3.45 11.91
C VAL A 101 7.70 4.00 10.50
N ASP A 102 8.80 4.33 9.86
CA ASP A 102 8.85 4.63 8.43
C ASP A 102 8.99 3.32 7.64
N CYS A 103 7.91 2.90 6.96
CA CYS A 103 7.87 1.65 6.22
C CYS A 103 8.61 1.71 4.87
N SER A 104 9.08 2.87 4.43
CA SER A 104 9.94 3.00 3.26
C SER A 104 11.39 2.58 3.52
N ALA A 105 11.75 2.33 4.78
CA ALA A 105 13.09 1.91 5.15
C ALA A 105 13.47 0.57 4.46
N GLY A 106 14.61 0.56 3.78
CA GLY A 106 15.09 -0.61 3.03
C GLY A 106 14.49 -0.82 1.65
N VAL A 107 13.52 0.01 1.23
CA VAL A 107 12.98 -0.03 -0.13
C VAL A 107 13.96 0.58 -1.13
N SER A 108 14.10 -0.06 -2.30
CA SER A 108 14.85 0.50 -3.42
C SER A 108 14.03 1.61 -4.08
N VAL A 109 14.36 2.86 -3.77
CA VAL A 109 13.53 4.02 -4.16
C VAL A 109 13.73 4.38 -5.63
N LEU A 110 12.61 4.43 -6.37
CA LEU A 110 12.56 4.87 -7.77
C LEU A 110 12.35 6.39 -7.86
N GLU A 111 12.71 6.93 -9.02
CA GLU A 111 12.46 8.33 -9.40
C GLU A 111 12.95 9.37 -8.40
N LYS A 112 14.13 9.16 -7.81
CA LYS A 112 14.79 10.18 -7.01
C LYS A 112 15.15 11.38 -7.90
N PRO A 113 14.69 12.60 -7.56
CA PRO A 113 15.08 13.78 -8.31
C PRO A 113 16.61 13.97 -8.34
N ALA A 114 17.16 14.38 -9.48
CA ALA A 114 18.60 14.65 -9.62
C ALA A 114 19.03 15.98 -8.98
N GLY A 115 18.08 16.83 -8.58
CA GLY A 115 18.30 18.15 -8.02
C GLY A 115 17.29 18.53 -6.95
N ALA A 116 17.37 19.78 -6.50
CA ALA A 116 16.40 20.32 -5.54
C ALA A 116 14.98 20.34 -6.15
N VAL A 117 14.01 19.92 -5.35
CA VAL A 117 12.58 19.96 -5.68
C VAL A 117 12.01 21.27 -5.13
N ASP A 118 11.25 21.98 -5.97
CA ASP A 118 10.54 23.20 -5.57
C ASP A 118 9.05 23.14 -5.97
N ALA A 119 8.28 24.11 -5.51
CA ALA A 119 6.83 24.15 -5.70
C ALA A 119 6.36 24.20 -7.17
N SER A 120 7.23 24.57 -8.12
CA SER A 120 6.88 24.59 -9.56
C SER A 120 6.78 23.18 -10.16
N MET A 121 7.36 22.19 -9.49
CA MET A 121 7.34 20.78 -9.88
C MET A 121 6.06 20.03 -9.44
N GLY A 122 5.14 20.71 -8.74
CA GLY A 122 3.93 20.09 -8.20
C GLY A 122 4.21 19.14 -7.04
N ASP A 123 3.44 18.06 -6.94
CA ASP A 123 3.57 17.06 -5.86
C ASP A 123 4.75 16.09 -6.09
N VAL A 124 5.90 16.60 -6.51
CA VAL A 124 7.13 15.81 -6.65
C VAL A 124 7.79 15.60 -5.30
N HIS A 125 8.01 14.34 -4.93
CA HIS A 125 8.61 13.97 -3.65
C HIS A 125 10.13 14.08 -3.69
N PRO A 126 10.76 14.87 -2.81
CA PRO A 126 12.21 15.11 -2.85
C PRO A 126 13.05 13.86 -2.58
N ASN A 127 12.48 12.89 -1.86
CA ASN A 127 13.16 11.65 -1.51
C ASN A 127 12.91 10.51 -2.52
N GLY A 128 12.16 10.77 -3.60
CA GLY A 128 11.76 9.81 -4.64
C GLY A 128 10.31 9.38 -4.54
N ASN A 129 9.86 8.59 -5.49
CA ASN A 129 8.47 8.19 -5.60
C ASN A 129 8.01 7.35 -4.40
N PRO A 130 6.92 7.71 -3.70
CA PRO A 130 6.52 7.05 -2.46
C PRO A 130 5.63 5.81 -2.65
N HIS A 131 5.18 5.49 -3.88
CA HIS A 131 4.18 4.46 -4.15
C HIS A 131 4.77 3.04 -4.25
N TYR A 132 5.77 2.73 -3.42
CA TYR A 132 6.56 1.50 -3.49
C TYR A 132 5.76 0.22 -3.22
N TRP A 133 4.65 0.30 -2.51
CA TRP A 133 3.79 -0.86 -2.22
C TRP A 133 3.13 -1.46 -3.47
N LEU A 134 3.11 -0.74 -4.59
CA LEU A 134 2.61 -1.24 -5.87
C LEU A 134 3.54 -2.26 -6.56
N ASP A 135 4.73 -2.48 -6.02
CA ASP A 135 5.55 -3.67 -6.32
C ASP A 135 5.43 -4.66 -5.15
N PRO A 136 4.80 -5.82 -5.34
CA PRO A 136 4.56 -6.77 -4.24
C PRO A 136 5.85 -7.25 -3.55
N ARG A 137 7.00 -7.21 -4.23
CA ARG A 137 8.30 -7.57 -3.61
C ARG A 137 8.70 -6.62 -2.49
N ASN A 138 8.31 -5.35 -2.58
CA ASN A 138 8.49 -4.39 -1.49
C ASN A 138 7.63 -4.73 -0.27
N GLY A 139 6.51 -5.46 -0.46
CA GLY A 139 5.70 -5.97 0.64
C GLY A 139 6.49 -6.82 1.63
N GLY A 140 7.42 -7.66 1.12
CA GLY A 140 8.32 -8.45 1.96
C GLY A 140 9.31 -7.60 2.75
N VAL A 141 9.84 -6.51 2.16
CA VAL A 141 10.71 -5.55 2.85
C VAL A 141 9.95 -4.87 3.99
N VAL A 142 8.75 -4.36 3.70
CA VAL A 142 7.87 -3.72 4.67
C VAL A 142 7.49 -4.67 5.81
N ALA A 143 7.20 -5.93 5.49
CA ALA A 143 6.85 -6.94 6.50
C ALA A 143 7.96 -7.14 7.53
N ARG A 144 9.24 -7.18 7.10
CA ARG A 144 10.38 -7.28 8.01
C ARG A 144 10.51 -6.04 8.91
N THR A 145 10.36 -4.83 8.33
CA THR A 145 10.36 -3.58 9.09
C THR A 145 9.24 -3.55 10.15
N ILE A 146 8.05 -4.03 9.80
CA ILE A 146 6.92 -4.14 10.73
C ILE A 146 7.20 -5.18 11.82
N ALA A 147 7.75 -6.36 11.46
CA ALA A 147 8.08 -7.40 12.43
C ALA A 147 9.08 -6.93 13.49
N GLU A 148 10.11 -6.17 13.08
CA GLU A 148 11.06 -5.55 14.00
C GLU A 148 10.38 -4.57 14.96
N ALA A 149 9.46 -3.75 14.45
CA ALA A 149 8.71 -2.81 15.27
C ALA A 149 7.78 -3.50 16.27
N LEU A 150 7.04 -4.52 15.83
CA LEU A 150 6.19 -5.33 16.69
C LEU A 150 7.02 -6.06 17.76
N GLY A 151 8.16 -6.64 17.40
CA GLY A 151 9.06 -7.32 18.34
C GLY A 151 9.66 -6.38 19.40
N ARG A 152 9.84 -5.08 19.10
CA ARG A 152 10.24 -4.08 20.11
C ARG A 152 9.13 -3.78 21.13
N VAL A 153 7.87 -3.75 20.65
CA VAL A 153 6.70 -3.45 21.50
C VAL A 153 6.25 -4.69 22.29
N ASP A 154 6.42 -5.87 21.70
CA ASP A 154 6.06 -7.17 22.29
C ASP A 154 7.20 -8.18 22.09
N PRO A 155 8.23 -8.13 22.94
CA PRO A 155 9.38 -9.04 22.85
C PRO A 155 9.03 -10.51 23.03
N ALA A 156 7.92 -10.82 23.71
CA ALA A 156 7.51 -12.20 23.96
C ALA A 156 7.14 -12.95 22.66
N HIS A 157 6.64 -12.23 21.63
CA HIS A 157 6.25 -12.81 20.36
C HIS A 157 7.17 -12.37 19.19
N ALA A 158 8.35 -11.79 19.47
CA ALA A 158 9.25 -11.28 18.46
C ALA A 158 9.63 -12.34 17.40
N ALA A 159 9.91 -13.57 17.83
CA ALA A 159 10.24 -14.67 16.91
C ALA A 159 9.07 -15.05 15.99
N ASP A 160 7.83 -14.97 16.49
CA ASP A 160 6.63 -15.26 15.71
C ASP A 160 6.40 -14.19 14.63
N TYR A 161 6.63 -12.90 14.97
CA TYR A 161 6.53 -11.82 14.01
C TYR A 161 7.57 -11.97 12.90
N GLN A 162 8.82 -12.29 13.24
CA GLN A 162 9.88 -12.55 12.26
C GLN A 162 9.51 -13.72 11.34
N SER A 163 9.05 -14.84 11.92
CA SER A 163 8.65 -16.00 11.14
C SER A 163 7.51 -15.68 10.16
N ARG A 164 6.48 -14.97 10.63
CA ARG A 164 5.36 -14.55 9.76
C ARG A 164 5.78 -13.54 8.70
N ALA A 165 6.70 -12.64 8.99
CA ALA A 165 7.24 -11.71 8.01
C ALA A 165 7.98 -12.43 6.89
N GLU A 166 8.80 -13.46 7.20
CA GLU A 166 9.46 -14.25 6.18
C GLU A 166 8.48 -15.10 5.36
N GLN A 167 7.45 -15.66 5.98
CA GLN A 167 6.38 -16.36 5.26
C GLN A 167 5.63 -15.41 4.32
N PHE A 168 5.33 -14.20 4.79
CA PHE A 168 4.67 -13.17 3.97
C PHE A 168 5.57 -12.71 2.82
N ALA A 169 6.87 -12.56 3.03
CA ALA A 169 7.82 -12.24 1.96
C ALA A 169 7.83 -13.33 0.86
N GLN A 170 7.80 -14.62 1.26
CA GLN A 170 7.67 -15.72 0.31
C GLN A 170 6.33 -15.69 -0.45
N GLN A 171 5.23 -15.29 0.21
CA GLN A 171 3.94 -15.10 -0.45
C GLN A 171 4.00 -13.93 -1.45
N CYS A 172 4.69 -12.84 -1.12
CA CYS A 172 4.92 -11.73 -2.04
C CYS A 172 5.67 -12.17 -3.30
N ASP A 173 6.73 -12.96 -3.14
CA ASP A 173 7.51 -13.49 -4.27
C ASP A 173 6.67 -14.45 -5.12
N ALA A 174 5.87 -15.31 -4.51
CA ALA A 174 4.98 -16.23 -5.20
C ALA A 174 3.86 -15.49 -5.96
N SER A 175 3.24 -14.49 -5.33
CA SER A 175 2.23 -13.62 -5.96
C SER A 175 2.84 -12.87 -7.15
N TYR A 176 4.01 -12.24 -6.96
CA TYR A 176 4.73 -11.58 -8.04
C TYR A 176 4.97 -12.51 -9.24
N ALA A 177 5.41 -13.76 -8.99
CA ALA A 177 5.68 -14.71 -10.05
C ALA A 177 4.41 -15.18 -10.80
N ALA A 178 3.27 -15.26 -10.09
CA ALA A 178 1.97 -15.56 -10.69
C ALA A 178 1.44 -14.38 -11.51
N ASP A 179 1.48 -13.19 -10.91
CA ASP A 179 1.02 -11.93 -11.48
C ASP A 179 1.84 -11.53 -12.71
N ARG A 180 3.14 -11.81 -12.70
CA ARG A 180 4.00 -11.59 -13.84
C ARG A 180 3.55 -12.38 -15.08
N LYS A 181 3.03 -13.61 -14.91
CA LYS A 181 2.49 -14.39 -16.03
C LYS A 181 1.24 -13.74 -16.62
N ILE A 182 0.39 -13.13 -15.78
CA ILE A 182 -0.78 -12.36 -16.25
C ILE A 182 -0.30 -11.15 -17.05
N ALA A 183 0.66 -10.40 -16.51
CA ALA A 183 1.21 -9.22 -17.18
C ALA A 183 1.86 -9.60 -18.53
N ASP A 184 2.63 -10.68 -18.57
CA ASP A 184 3.32 -11.12 -19.79
C ASP A 184 2.36 -11.59 -20.90
N ALA A 185 1.14 -11.97 -20.55
CA ALA A 185 0.08 -12.31 -21.50
C ALA A 185 -0.63 -11.07 -22.10
N ILE A 186 -0.38 -9.86 -21.57
CA ILE A 186 -0.94 -8.61 -22.10
C ILE A 186 -0.12 -8.19 -23.34
N PRO A 187 -0.74 -8.11 -24.54
CA PRO A 187 0.01 -7.89 -25.80
C PRO A 187 0.67 -6.52 -25.87
N ASN A 188 0.01 -5.47 -25.38
CA ASN A 188 0.54 -4.12 -25.35
C ASN A 188 0.53 -3.60 -23.91
N ARG A 189 1.70 -3.44 -23.32
CA ARG A 189 1.90 -2.93 -21.96
C ARG A 189 2.31 -1.46 -21.91
N VAL A 190 2.00 -0.72 -22.98
CA VAL A 190 2.18 0.73 -23.01
C VAL A 190 0.88 1.36 -22.55
N VAL A 191 0.93 2.13 -21.47
CA VAL A 191 -0.25 2.71 -20.82
C VAL A 191 -0.06 4.19 -20.54
N PHE A 192 -1.16 4.88 -20.34
CA PHE A 192 -1.19 6.14 -19.61
C PHE A 192 -1.56 5.90 -18.15
N THR A 193 -1.14 6.79 -17.27
CA THR A 193 -1.64 6.88 -15.90
C THR A 193 -2.24 8.27 -15.67
N TYR A 194 -3.14 8.41 -14.69
CA TYR A 194 -3.66 9.74 -14.38
C TYR A 194 -2.59 10.55 -13.64
N HIS A 195 -2.13 10.04 -12.52
CA HIS A 195 -1.07 10.58 -11.67
C HIS A 195 0.21 9.75 -11.79
N ARG A 196 1.31 10.23 -11.21
CA ARG A 196 2.62 9.55 -11.20
C ARG A 196 2.71 8.48 -10.07
N SER A 197 1.65 7.70 -9.89
CA SER A 197 1.58 6.70 -8.82
C SER A 197 2.22 5.35 -9.19
N TRP A 198 2.29 5.00 -10.46
CA TRP A 198 2.48 3.64 -10.95
C TRP A 198 3.91 3.20 -11.36
N PRO A 199 5.02 3.94 -11.10
CA PRO A 199 6.35 3.54 -11.58
C PRO A 199 6.83 2.20 -11.02
N TYR A 200 6.52 1.89 -9.75
CA TYR A 200 6.90 0.59 -9.15
C TYR A 200 6.14 -0.57 -9.77
N PHE A 201 4.84 -0.41 -9.98
CA PHE A 201 4.02 -1.41 -10.69
C PHE A 201 4.53 -1.61 -12.13
N ALA A 202 4.77 -0.53 -12.84
CA ALA A 202 5.28 -0.57 -14.21
C ALA A 202 6.64 -1.30 -14.28
N ASN A 203 7.55 -0.96 -13.37
CA ASN A 203 8.86 -1.61 -13.26
C ASN A 203 8.73 -3.12 -12.92
N ALA A 204 7.84 -3.48 -11.98
CA ALA A 204 7.64 -4.86 -11.58
C ALA A 204 7.08 -5.73 -12.72
N PHE A 205 6.06 -5.23 -13.42
CA PHE A 205 5.29 -6.02 -14.37
C PHE A 205 5.62 -5.72 -15.85
N GLY A 206 6.62 -4.87 -16.11
CA GLY A 206 7.10 -4.58 -17.45
C GLY A 206 6.13 -3.75 -18.27
N PHE A 207 5.38 -2.85 -17.63
CA PHE A 207 4.61 -1.82 -18.31
C PHE A 207 5.50 -0.63 -18.64
N GLU A 208 5.16 0.08 -19.71
CA GLU A 208 5.73 1.37 -20.05
C GLU A 208 4.68 2.46 -19.85
N ILE A 209 4.98 3.46 -19.02
CA ILE A 209 4.13 4.63 -18.85
C ILE A 209 4.54 5.66 -19.89
N ALA A 210 3.73 5.81 -20.94
CA ALA A 210 4.01 6.71 -22.07
C ALA A 210 3.62 8.16 -21.79
N GLY A 211 2.89 8.42 -20.71
CA GLY A 211 2.49 9.76 -20.28
C GLY A 211 1.50 9.70 -19.12
N GLN A 212 1.33 10.85 -18.48
CA GLN A 212 0.35 11.04 -17.41
C GLN A 212 -0.72 12.04 -17.87
N ALA A 213 -1.97 11.86 -17.38
CA ALA A 213 -3.04 12.84 -17.64
C ALA A 213 -2.71 14.19 -16.98
N GLU A 214 -2.15 14.19 -15.78
CA GLU A 214 -1.57 15.39 -15.17
C GLU A 214 -0.26 15.77 -15.85
N PRO A 215 -0.12 17.00 -16.37
CA PRO A 215 1.14 17.46 -16.98
C PRO A 215 2.27 17.59 -15.96
N VAL A 216 1.91 17.87 -14.72
CA VAL A 216 2.76 17.92 -13.54
C VAL A 216 1.97 17.31 -12.40
N PRO A 217 2.55 16.50 -11.51
CA PRO A 217 1.83 15.88 -10.40
C PRO A 217 1.03 16.89 -9.56
N GLY A 218 -0.27 16.62 -9.36
CA GLY A 218 -1.18 17.51 -8.65
C GLY A 218 -1.73 18.69 -9.46
N ILE A 219 -1.37 18.85 -10.73
CA ILE A 219 -1.88 19.89 -11.62
C ILE A 219 -2.89 19.27 -12.60
N PRO A 220 -4.15 19.73 -12.63
CA PRO A 220 -5.16 19.19 -13.53
C PRO A 220 -4.77 19.25 -15.00
N PRO A 221 -5.25 18.30 -15.83
CA PRO A 221 -4.99 18.26 -17.26
C PRO A 221 -5.46 19.53 -18.00
N THR A 222 -4.65 20.04 -18.92
CA THR A 222 -5.05 21.11 -19.85
C THR A 222 -5.53 20.50 -21.17
N ALA A 223 -6.38 21.24 -21.90
CA ALA A 223 -6.86 20.79 -23.22
C ALA A 223 -5.70 20.53 -24.20
N LYS A 224 -4.67 21.36 -24.18
CA LYS A 224 -3.47 21.17 -25.01
C LYS A 224 -2.76 19.87 -24.64
N HIS A 225 -2.51 19.63 -23.38
CA HIS A 225 -1.82 18.43 -22.91
C HIS A 225 -2.61 17.16 -23.26
N LEU A 226 -3.95 17.18 -23.10
CA LEU A 226 -4.79 16.05 -23.51
C LEU A 226 -4.75 15.80 -25.02
N ALA A 227 -4.67 16.85 -25.87
CA ALA A 227 -4.51 16.68 -27.31
C ALA A 227 -3.15 16.07 -27.69
N ASP A 228 -2.09 16.42 -26.96
CA ASP A 228 -0.77 15.80 -27.12
C ASP A 228 -0.83 14.30 -26.76
N LEU A 229 -1.52 13.92 -25.67
CA LEU A 229 -1.74 12.52 -25.29
C LEU A 229 -2.57 11.75 -26.34
N VAL A 230 -3.58 12.36 -26.97
CA VAL A 230 -4.33 11.74 -28.09
C VAL A 230 -3.38 11.39 -29.24
N SER A 231 -2.46 12.27 -29.58
CA SER A 231 -1.47 12.04 -30.63
C SER A 231 -0.55 10.86 -30.29
N ILE A 232 -0.09 10.79 -29.05
CA ILE A 232 0.73 9.69 -28.53
C ILE A 232 -0.08 8.37 -28.54
N ALA A 233 -1.33 8.41 -28.08
CA ALA A 233 -2.19 7.22 -28.04
C ALA A 233 -2.37 6.61 -29.42
N LYS A 234 -2.67 7.42 -30.43
CA LYS A 234 -2.85 6.98 -31.81
C LYS A 234 -1.58 6.43 -32.43
N SER A 235 -0.43 7.07 -32.20
CA SER A 235 0.86 6.64 -32.77
C SER A 235 1.38 5.34 -32.12
N ARG A 236 1.10 5.12 -30.84
CA ARG A 236 1.60 3.98 -30.06
C ARG A 236 0.55 2.92 -29.78
N LYS A 237 -0.67 3.09 -30.29
CA LYS A 237 -1.84 2.21 -30.06
C LYS A 237 -2.10 1.96 -28.56
N ILE A 238 -2.08 3.03 -27.77
CA ILE A 238 -2.32 2.95 -26.33
C ILE A 238 -3.83 2.79 -26.08
N ALA A 239 -4.21 1.71 -25.43
CA ALA A 239 -5.61 1.39 -25.18
C ALA A 239 -6.06 1.69 -23.74
N VAL A 240 -5.15 1.96 -22.81
CA VAL A 240 -5.45 2.04 -21.37
C VAL A 240 -4.94 3.34 -20.74
N LEU A 241 -5.82 3.96 -19.94
CA LEU A 241 -5.49 4.94 -18.91
C LEU A 241 -5.78 4.30 -17.54
N ILE A 242 -4.77 4.12 -16.70
CA ILE A 242 -4.96 3.73 -15.29
C ILE A 242 -5.28 4.99 -14.51
N GLN A 243 -6.41 5.01 -13.80
CA GLN A 243 -6.91 6.18 -13.10
C GLN A 243 -7.40 5.81 -11.71
N GLU A 244 -7.05 6.60 -10.72
CA GLU A 244 -7.54 6.48 -9.36
C GLU A 244 -8.97 7.07 -9.25
N PRO A 245 -9.84 6.52 -8.35
CA PRO A 245 -11.25 6.89 -8.30
C PRO A 245 -11.53 8.32 -7.81
N TYR A 246 -10.57 8.98 -7.19
CA TYR A 246 -10.70 10.34 -6.69
C TYR A 246 -10.38 11.43 -7.73
N PHE A 247 -9.88 11.06 -8.90
CA PHE A 247 -9.69 11.99 -10.00
C PHE A 247 -10.94 12.13 -10.88
N SER A 248 -11.10 13.31 -11.52
CA SER A 248 -12.19 13.52 -12.48
C SER A 248 -12.12 12.55 -13.66
N ALA A 249 -13.27 12.01 -14.06
CA ALA A 249 -13.39 11.16 -15.23
C ALA A 249 -13.25 11.93 -16.58
N ASP A 250 -13.12 13.25 -16.57
CA ASP A 250 -13.20 14.07 -17.80
C ASP A 250 -12.03 13.83 -18.74
N ALA A 251 -10.81 13.68 -18.21
CA ALA A 251 -9.63 13.34 -19.00
C ALA A 251 -9.79 11.98 -19.68
N GLY A 252 -10.24 10.97 -18.93
CA GLY A 252 -10.50 9.63 -19.47
C GLY A 252 -11.58 9.61 -20.54
N LYS A 253 -12.71 10.31 -20.31
CA LYS A 253 -13.78 10.45 -21.32
C LYS A 253 -13.28 11.14 -22.58
N PHE A 254 -12.43 12.15 -22.46
CA PHE A 254 -11.83 12.83 -23.60
C PHE A 254 -10.94 11.88 -24.39
N LEU A 255 -10.01 11.19 -23.73
CA LEU A 255 -9.08 10.25 -24.37
C LEU A 255 -9.83 9.06 -25.02
N GLN A 256 -10.90 8.58 -24.38
CA GLN A 256 -11.75 7.53 -24.95
C GLN A 256 -12.43 7.99 -26.24
N ARG A 257 -13.04 9.18 -26.26
CA ARG A 257 -13.72 9.72 -27.43
C ARG A 257 -12.77 9.99 -28.59
N GLU A 258 -11.59 10.55 -28.30
CA GLU A 258 -10.68 11.04 -29.35
C GLU A 258 -9.69 9.96 -29.84
N ALA A 259 -9.40 8.93 -29.01
CA ALA A 259 -8.36 7.94 -29.32
C ALA A 259 -8.71 6.49 -28.90
N GLY A 260 -9.93 6.22 -28.43
CA GLY A 260 -10.33 4.87 -28.00
C GLY A 260 -9.70 4.39 -26.69
N VAL A 261 -8.99 5.25 -25.93
CA VAL A 261 -8.32 4.89 -24.69
C VAL A 261 -9.35 4.62 -23.59
N GLN A 262 -9.37 3.42 -23.04
CA GLN A 262 -10.29 3.03 -21.98
C GLN A 262 -9.71 3.37 -20.61
N SER A 263 -10.50 3.99 -19.72
CA SER A 263 -10.11 4.20 -18.34
C SER A 263 -10.33 2.94 -17.51
N VAL A 264 -9.27 2.42 -16.91
CA VAL A 264 -9.33 1.40 -15.85
C VAL A 264 -9.24 2.13 -14.53
N VAL A 265 -10.39 2.26 -13.85
CA VAL A 265 -10.46 2.96 -12.57
C VAL A 265 -10.18 1.98 -11.44
N MET A 266 -9.06 2.18 -10.76
CA MET A 266 -8.59 1.31 -9.68
C MET A 266 -8.17 2.14 -8.48
N PRO A 267 -8.55 1.75 -7.24
CA PRO A 267 -7.95 2.33 -6.05
C PRO A 267 -6.43 2.12 -6.05
N LEU A 268 -5.71 3.05 -5.45
CA LEU A 268 -4.26 2.94 -5.33
C LEU A 268 -3.85 1.96 -4.21
N SER A 269 -4.74 1.75 -3.26
CA SER A 269 -4.54 0.91 -2.07
C SER A 269 -5.60 -0.18 -1.97
N CYS A 270 -5.30 -1.27 -1.26
CA CYS A 270 -6.20 -2.38 -1.02
C CYS A 270 -7.42 -1.96 -0.16
N ASP A 271 -8.54 -2.65 -0.35
CA ASP A 271 -9.76 -2.41 0.44
C ASP A 271 -9.68 -3.16 1.77
N GLY A 272 -9.37 -2.42 2.84
CA GLY A 272 -9.33 -2.94 4.21
C GLY A 272 -7.93 -3.25 4.74
N ALA A 273 -7.91 -3.55 6.04
CA ALA A 273 -6.71 -3.83 6.81
C ALA A 273 -6.50 -5.33 7.07
N GLU A 274 -7.34 -6.19 6.51
CA GLU A 274 -7.31 -7.64 6.73
C GLU A 274 -6.06 -8.26 6.11
N ALA A 275 -5.56 -9.32 6.73
CA ALA A 275 -4.46 -10.10 6.20
C ALA A 275 -4.78 -10.62 4.79
N GLY A 276 -3.86 -10.45 3.85
CA GLY A 276 -4.00 -10.88 2.47
C GLY A 276 -4.66 -9.88 1.52
N SER A 277 -5.34 -8.81 2.01
CA SER A 277 -5.98 -7.80 1.15
C SER A 277 -4.97 -7.12 0.23
N TYR A 278 -3.74 -6.89 0.70
CA TYR A 278 -2.66 -6.27 -0.08
C TYR A 278 -2.33 -7.05 -1.36
N LEU A 279 -2.03 -8.35 -1.27
CA LEU A 279 -1.67 -9.16 -2.45
C LEU A 279 -2.87 -9.37 -3.38
N ALA A 280 -4.07 -9.55 -2.82
CA ALA A 280 -5.30 -9.67 -3.60
C ALA A 280 -5.59 -8.40 -4.42
N HIS A 281 -5.21 -7.23 -3.91
CA HIS A 281 -5.35 -5.96 -4.64
C HIS A 281 -4.44 -5.90 -5.87
N ILE A 282 -3.17 -6.26 -5.76
CA ILE A 282 -2.22 -6.25 -6.89
C ILE A 282 -2.71 -7.20 -8.00
N ASP A 283 -3.12 -8.42 -7.64
CA ASP A 283 -3.72 -9.38 -8.57
C ASP A 283 -4.97 -8.82 -9.28
N ALA A 284 -5.85 -8.13 -8.53
CA ALA A 284 -7.04 -7.51 -9.08
C ALA A 284 -6.72 -6.40 -10.10
N VAL A 285 -5.71 -5.57 -9.83
CA VAL A 285 -5.24 -4.55 -10.78
C VAL A 285 -4.80 -5.19 -12.09
N LEU A 286 -3.96 -6.23 -12.03
CA LEU A 286 -3.48 -6.92 -13.23
C LEU A 286 -4.60 -7.60 -14.02
N LYS A 287 -5.53 -8.25 -13.34
CA LYS A 287 -6.72 -8.86 -13.99
C LYS A 287 -7.59 -7.81 -14.67
N ALA A 288 -7.77 -6.64 -14.05
CA ALA A 288 -8.52 -5.55 -14.67
C ALA A 288 -7.83 -5.03 -15.93
N LEU A 289 -6.51 -4.88 -15.92
CA LEU A 289 -5.73 -4.49 -17.09
C LEU A 289 -5.75 -5.54 -18.20
N ALA A 290 -5.66 -6.83 -17.83
CA ALA A 290 -5.74 -7.94 -18.79
C ALA A 290 -7.12 -8.10 -19.43
N ALA A 291 -8.18 -7.62 -18.77
CA ALA A 291 -9.55 -7.67 -19.29
C ALA A 291 -9.84 -6.60 -20.37
N VAL A 292 -8.97 -5.58 -20.50
CA VAL A 292 -9.13 -4.55 -21.54
C VAL A 292 -8.80 -5.16 -22.89
N LYS A 293 -9.81 -5.22 -23.77
CA LYS A 293 -9.64 -5.64 -25.15
C LYS A 293 -9.09 -4.45 -25.94
N GLY A 294 -7.84 -4.51 -26.35
CA GLY A 294 -7.31 -3.60 -27.37
C GLY A 294 -8.13 -3.78 -28.66
N GLU A 295 -8.56 -2.70 -29.29
CA GLU A 295 -9.04 -2.78 -30.67
C GLU A 295 -7.86 -3.27 -31.53
N SER A 296 -8.08 -4.42 -32.18
CA SER A 296 -7.12 -5.07 -33.08
C SER A 296 -6.96 -4.30 -34.39
#